data_2bbe0afcc2d88e5390026785049308c3
#
_entry.id   2bbe0afcc2d88e5390026785049308c3
#
_cell.length_a   1.000
_cell.length_b   1.000
_cell.length_c   1.000
_cell.angle_alpha   90.00
_cell.angle_beta   90.00
_cell.angle_gamma   90.00
#
_symmetry.space_group_name_H-M   'P 1'
#
loop_
_entity.id
_entity.type
_entity.pdbx_description
1 polymer ?
#
loop_
_entity_poly.entity_id
_entity_poly.type
_entity_poly.pdbx_seq_one_letter_code
_entity_poly.pdbx_strand_id
1 'polypeptide(L)'
;MTTLRNVDYSVHLPPKHVRDELDQDQEWCEIEVDGERRRIRLHDYAAIYAVPGLYERLFADELDCDSPRVVTDLLGAELRASRAKSGDLTALDFGAGNGMVGELLRELGIGDIVGVDLLPEARDAAHRDRPGLYADYFALDFTQLQRNERRDLMRYDFDLMTCVAALGFGDIPPLAFGEAFNLVGSPGWIAFNIRDRFFEANDQSGFKGLIARMFREGILEERTRDLYTHRVSVAGEDLEYFAVVAKKHDDVPLDWAREAGA
;
A
#
# COMPACT_ATOMS: atom_id res chain seq x y z
N MET A 1 12.61 -10.07 15.12
CA MET A 1 11.91 -11.25 14.52
C MET A 1 10.76 -11.63 15.42
N THR A 2 9.56 -11.14 15.13
CA THR A 2 8.35 -11.46 15.91
C THR A 2 7.90 -12.85 15.48
N THR A 3 7.81 -13.76 16.44
CA THR A 3 7.39 -15.16 16.20
C THR A 3 5.91 -15.16 15.84
N LEU A 4 5.59 -15.26 14.53
CA LEU A 4 4.24 -15.56 14.08
C LEU A 4 3.76 -16.82 14.81
N ARG A 5 2.57 -16.80 15.40
CA ARG A 5 2.00 -17.98 16.01
C ARG A 5 1.85 -19.03 14.92
N ASN A 6 2.54 -20.17 15.06
CA ASN A 6 2.49 -21.30 14.14
C ASN A 6 1.04 -21.78 14.00
N VAL A 7 0.34 -21.30 12.99
CA VAL A 7 -0.80 -22.01 12.44
C VAL A 7 -0.21 -22.91 11.37
N ASP A 8 -0.34 -24.22 11.55
CA ASP A 8 0.19 -25.21 10.59
C ASP A 8 -0.80 -25.29 9.43
N TYR A 9 -0.49 -24.60 8.34
CA TYR A 9 -1.24 -24.67 7.09
C TYR A 9 -0.31 -24.69 5.90
N SER A 10 -0.75 -25.31 4.80
CA SER A 10 -0.06 -25.25 3.51
C SER A 10 -0.80 -24.29 2.55
N VAL A 11 -0.03 -23.59 1.72
CA VAL A 11 -0.57 -22.73 0.65
C VAL A 11 -0.36 -23.46 -0.67
N HIS A 12 -1.39 -23.51 -1.49
CA HIS A 12 -1.36 -24.12 -2.81
C HIS A 12 -1.84 -23.10 -3.85
N LEU A 13 -0.99 -22.78 -4.81
CA LEU A 13 -1.37 -22.00 -5.98
C LEU A 13 -2.18 -22.87 -6.97
N PRO A 14 -2.98 -22.28 -7.87
CA PRO A 14 -3.72 -23.01 -8.88
C PRO A 14 -2.82 -23.93 -9.70
N PRO A 15 -3.29 -25.11 -10.16
CA PRO A 15 -2.50 -25.95 -11.06
C PRO A 15 -2.22 -25.23 -12.37
N LYS A 16 -1.08 -25.53 -13.01
CA LYS A 16 -0.54 -24.81 -14.17
C LYS A 16 -1.58 -24.52 -15.27
N HIS A 17 -2.37 -25.52 -15.66
CA HIS A 17 -3.38 -25.39 -16.71
C HIS A 17 -4.55 -24.46 -16.37
N VAL A 18 -4.73 -24.12 -15.08
CA VAL A 18 -5.74 -23.16 -14.62
C VAL A 18 -5.13 -21.78 -14.54
N ARG A 19 -3.94 -21.67 -13.90
CA ARG A 19 -3.30 -20.36 -13.65
C ARG A 19 -2.87 -19.64 -14.94
N ASP A 20 -2.53 -20.40 -16.00
CA ASP A 20 -2.14 -19.83 -17.30
C ASP A 20 -3.31 -19.11 -18.02
N GLU A 21 -4.56 -19.26 -17.52
CA GLU A 21 -5.77 -18.62 -18.06
C GLU A 21 -6.34 -17.52 -17.15
N LEU A 22 -5.74 -17.29 -15.96
CA LEU A 22 -6.26 -16.32 -14.99
C LEU A 22 -5.67 -14.93 -15.22
N ASP A 23 -6.56 -13.94 -15.34
CA ASP A 23 -6.17 -12.55 -15.17
C ASP A 23 -5.82 -12.24 -13.71
N GLN A 24 -5.05 -11.18 -13.47
CA GLN A 24 -4.54 -10.82 -12.13
C GLN A 24 -5.66 -10.61 -11.10
N ASP A 25 -6.81 -10.09 -11.50
CA ASP A 25 -7.98 -9.89 -10.62
C ASP A 25 -8.72 -11.19 -10.30
N GLN A 26 -8.44 -12.29 -11.03
CA GLN A 26 -9.04 -13.61 -10.86
C GLN A 26 -8.14 -14.58 -10.10
N GLU A 27 -6.93 -14.18 -9.74
CA GLU A 27 -5.97 -15.00 -9.03
C GLU A 27 -6.51 -15.50 -7.68
N TRP A 28 -6.15 -16.71 -7.29
CA TRP A 28 -6.55 -17.35 -6.04
C TRP A 28 -5.48 -18.32 -5.53
N CYS A 29 -5.56 -18.63 -4.24
CA CYS A 29 -4.84 -19.75 -3.62
C CYS A 29 -5.80 -20.66 -2.87
N GLU A 30 -5.34 -21.85 -2.50
CA GLU A 30 -5.99 -22.72 -1.51
C GLU A 30 -5.10 -22.81 -0.29
N ILE A 31 -5.69 -22.67 0.89
CA ILE A 31 -5.07 -23.02 2.16
C ILE A 31 -5.62 -24.36 2.63
N GLU A 32 -4.74 -25.22 3.17
CA GLU A 32 -5.13 -26.47 3.77
C GLU A 32 -4.84 -26.41 5.27
N VAL A 33 -5.90 -26.51 6.09
CA VAL A 33 -5.86 -26.50 7.55
C VAL A 33 -6.57 -27.76 8.04
N ASP A 34 -5.93 -28.55 8.85
CA ASP A 34 -6.50 -29.81 9.41
C ASP A 34 -7.09 -30.77 8.35
N GLY A 35 -6.52 -30.75 7.13
CA GLY A 35 -6.96 -31.59 6.00
C GLY A 35 -8.17 -31.02 5.24
N GLU A 36 -8.69 -29.87 5.62
CA GLU A 36 -9.73 -29.15 4.88
C GLU A 36 -9.12 -28.08 4.00
N ARG A 37 -9.53 -28.03 2.72
CA ARG A 37 -9.09 -27.02 1.75
C ARG A 37 -10.11 -25.91 1.62
N ARG A 38 -9.63 -24.67 1.69
CA ARG A 38 -10.40 -23.46 1.46
C ARG A 38 -9.74 -22.63 0.39
N ARG A 39 -10.51 -22.26 -0.66
CA ARG A 39 -10.06 -21.34 -1.70
C ARG A 39 -10.27 -19.88 -1.25
N ILE A 40 -9.25 -19.04 -1.49
CA ILE A 40 -9.25 -17.62 -1.19
C ILE A 40 -8.77 -16.87 -2.44
N ARG A 41 -9.50 -15.85 -2.89
CA ARG A 41 -9.04 -14.95 -3.96
C ARG A 41 -7.93 -14.05 -3.44
N LEU A 42 -6.94 -13.72 -4.27
CA LEU A 42 -5.83 -12.86 -3.86
C LEU A 42 -6.26 -11.42 -3.51
N HIS A 43 -7.40 -10.96 -4.03
CA HIS A 43 -8.03 -9.68 -3.67
C HIS A 43 -9.08 -9.78 -2.54
N ASP A 44 -9.27 -10.95 -1.93
CA ASP A 44 -10.06 -11.09 -0.70
C ASP A 44 -9.16 -10.88 0.52
N TYR A 45 -8.71 -9.63 0.67
CA TYR A 45 -7.75 -9.25 1.72
C TYR A 45 -8.30 -9.50 3.13
N ALA A 46 -9.62 -9.34 3.35
CA ALA A 46 -10.24 -9.65 4.63
C ALA A 46 -10.04 -11.11 5.01
N ALA A 47 -10.27 -12.05 4.07
CA ALA A 47 -10.03 -13.47 4.30
C ALA A 47 -8.54 -13.81 4.48
N ILE A 48 -7.64 -13.11 3.79
CA ILE A 48 -6.19 -13.30 3.89
C ILE A 48 -5.68 -12.80 5.26
N TYR A 49 -6.04 -11.59 5.68
CA TYR A 49 -5.63 -11.04 6.97
C TYR A 49 -6.18 -11.81 8.18
N ALA A 50 -7.36 -12.45 8.03
CA ALA A 50 -7.93 -13.29 9.07
C ALA A 50 -7.05 -14.52 9.41
N VAL A 51 -6.19 -14.96 8.49
CA VAL A 51 -5.28 -16.11 8.70
C VAL A 51 -3.89 -15.59 9.08
N PRO A 52 -3.38 -15.90 10.29
CA PRO A 52 -2.07 -15.42 10.74
C PRO A 52 -0.94 -15.79 9.79
N GLY A 53 -0.18 -14.78 9.34
CA GLY A 53 0.99 -14.95 8.46
C GLY A 53 0.67 -15.27 7.00
N LEU A 54 -0.60 -15.44 6.61
CA LEU A 54 -0.94 -15.84 5.24
C LEU A 54 -0.55 -14.75 4.23
N TYR A 55 -0.75 -13.48 4.57
CA TYR A 55 -0.41 -12.38 3.66
C TYR A 55 1.07 -12.41 3.25
N GLU A 56 1.97 -12.52 4.22
CA GLU A 56 3.41 -12.56 3.97
C GLU A 56 3.81 -13.82 3.20
N ARG A 57 3.33 -14.99 3.66
CA ARG A 57 3.62 -16.25 3.00
C ARG A 57 3.15 -16.27 1.55
N LEU A 58 1.96 -15.73 1.27
CA LEU A 58 1.42 -15.69 -0.09
C LEU A 58 2.14 -14.67 -0.97
N PHE A 59 2.23 -13.41 -0.52
CA PHE A 59 2.75 -12.35 -1.38
C PHE A 59 4.27 -12.27 -1.36
N ALA A 60 4.93 -12.39 -0.20
CA ALA A 60 6.38 -12.30 -0.13
C ALA A 60 7.06 -13.62 -0.50
N ASP A 61 6.61 -14.77 0.06
CA ASP A 61 7.33 -16.03 -0.13
C ASP A 61 6.94 -16.76 -1.42
N GLU A 62 5.64 -16.79 -1.80
CA GLU A 62 5.16 -17.55 -2.96
C GLU A 62 5.14 -16.72 -4.26
N LEU A 63 4.92 -15.39 -4.16
CA LEU A 63 4.77 -14.49 -5.30
C LEU A 63 5.90 -13.47 -5.41
N ASP A 64 6.95 -13.55 -4.61
CA ASP A 64 8.15 -12.71 -4.63
C ASP A 64 7.85 -11.20 -4.60
N CYS A 65 6.85 -10.77 -3.79
CA CYS A 65 6.50 -9.36 -3.67
C CYS A 65 7.54 -8.59 -2.85
N ASP A 66 8.30 -7.71 -3.49
CA ASP A 66 9.34 -6.87 -2.85
C ASP A 66 8.97 -5.38 -2.76
N SER A 67 7.74 -5.01 -3.11
CA SER A 67 7.30 -3.60 -3.12
C SER A 67 7.49 -2.86 -1.79
N PRO A 68 7.20 -3.44 -0.63
CA PRO A 68 7.46 -2.76 0.63
C PRO A 68 8.92 -2.32 0.76
N ARG A 69 9.88 -3.19 0.41
CA ARG A 69 11.31 -2.90 0.48
C ARG A 69 11.74 -1.89 -0.58
N VAL A 70 11.37 -2.12 -1.85
CA VAL A 70 11.77 -1.23 -2.97
C VAL A 70 11.34 0.21 -2.71
N VAL A 71 10.09 0.43 -2.34
CA VAL A 71 9.55 1.78 -2.11
C VAL A 71 10.20 2.44 -0.87
N THR A 72 10.39 1.68 0.22
CA THR A 72 11.00 2.23 1.43
C THR A 72 12.49 2.48 1.28
N ASP A 73 13.22 1.64 0.53
CA ASP A 73 14.65 1.87 0.24
C ASP A 73 14.84 3.13 -0.62
N LEU A 74 13.97 3.32 -1.63
CA LEU A 74 13.96 4.51 -2.47
C LEU A 74 13.66 5.77 -1.66
N LEU A 75 12.64 5.72 -0.78
CA LEU A 75 12.33 6.78 0.16
C LEU A 75 13.50 7.09 1.10
N GLY A 76 14.10 6.07 1.69
CA GLY A 76 15.25 6.22 2.58
C GLY A 76 16.46 6.86 1.89
N ALA A 77 16.69 6.56 0.60
CA ALA A 77 17.73 7.21 -0.18
C ALA A 77 17.46 8.71 -0.36
N GLU A 78 16.23 9.10 -0.68
CA GLU A 78 15.83 10.51 -0.83
C GLU A 78 15.85 11.28 0.49
N LEU A 79 15.42 10.68 1.59
CA LEU A 79 15.50 11.28 2.93
C LEU A 79 16.96 11.58 3.31
N ARG A 80 17.87 10.62 3.08
CA ARG A 80 19.32 10.81 3.33
C ARG A 80 19.90 11.89 2.42
N ALA A 81 19.59 11.90 1.13
CA ALA A 81 20.07 12.89 0.17
C ALA A 81 19.61 14.32 0.55
N SER A 82 18.40 14.44 1.06
CA SER A 82 17.82 15.70 1.53
C SER A 82 18.26 16.09 2.94
N ARG A 83 19.02 15.25 3.62
CA ARG A 83 19.43 15.43 5.03
C ARG A 83 18.22 15.56 5.97
N ALA A 84 17.11 14.95 5.63
CA ALA A 84 15.93 14.90 6.50
C ALA A 84 16.26 14.07 7.75
N LYS A 85 15.78 14.52 8.90
CA LYS A 85 15.92 13.79 10.15
C LYS A 85 14.72 12.85 10.27
N SER A 86 14.90 11.58 9.90
CA SER A 86 13.81 10.58 9.89
C SER A 86 13.06 10.51 11.23
N GLY A 87 13.76 10.64 12.36
CA GLY A 87 13.16 10.57 13.69
C GLY A 87 12.23 11.74 14.05
N ASP A 88 12.31 12.84 13.30
CA ASP A 88 11.42 14.01 13.47
C ASP A 88 10.18 13.90 12.54
N LEU A 89 10.08 12.88 11.68
CA LEU A 89 8.98 12.72 10.72
C LEU A 89 7.87 11.85 11.30
N THR A 90 6.62 12.26 11.02
CA THR A 90 5.41 11.46 11.26
C THR A 90 4.89 10.94 9.94
N ALA A 91 4.71 9.62 9.84
CA ALA A 91 4.27 8.95 8.62
C ALA A 91 2.81 8.49 8.70
N LEU A 92 2.06 8.74 7.62
CA LEU A 92 0.81 8.10 7.29
C LEU A 92 1.09 6.89 6.38
N ASP A 93 0.91 5.69 6.89
CA ASP A 93 0.96 4.45 6.09
C ASP A 93 -0.45 4.15 5.61
N PHE A 94 -0.74 4.49 4.33
CA PHE A 94 -2.08 4.44 3.75
C PHE A 94 -2.25 3.17 2.91
N GLY A 95 -3.24 2.34 3.25
CA GLY A 95 -3.34 0.95 2.81
C GLY A 95 -2.35 0.07 3.58
N ALA A 96 -2.23 0.29 4.90
CA ALA A 96 -1.15 -0.26 5.74
C ALA A 96 -1.17 -1.79 5.88
N GLY A 97 -2.32 -2.44 5.62
CA GLY A 97 -2.44 -3.88 5.70
C GLY A 97 -2.01 -4.43 7.07
N ASN A 98 -1.23 -5.49 7.06
CA ASN A 98 -0.69 -6.08 8.29
C ASN A 98 0.61 -5.41 8.79
N GLY A 99 1.04 -4.28 8.16
CA GLY A 99 2.12 -3.43 8.65
C GLY A 99 3.51 -3.70 8.10
N MET A 100 3.66 -4.40 6.98
CA MET A 100 4.99 -4.67 6.37
C MET A 100 5.73 -3.38 6.03
N VAL A 101 5.04 -2.38 5.46
CA VAL A 101 5.63 -1.06 5.15
C VAL A 101 5.97 -0.31 6.44
N GLY A 102 5.05 -0.29 7.41
CA GLY A 102 5.29 0.35 8.70
C GLY A 102 6.52 -0.19 9.42
N GLU A 103 6.81 -1.50 9.36
CA GLU A 103 8.02 -2.11 9.93
C GLU A 103 9.28 -1.55 9.26
N LEU A 104 9.31 -1.45 7.93
CA LEU A 104 10.42 -0.88 7.18
C LEU A 104 10.59 0.63 7.43
N LEU A 105 9.48 1.38 7.58
CA LEU A 105 9.54 2.78 7.98
C LEU A 105 10.17 2.94 9.38
N ARG A 106 9.86 2.03 10.30
CA ARG A 106 10.50 2.00 11.64
C ARG A 106 12.00 1.70 11.53
N GLU A 107 12.41 0.79 10.63
CA GLU A 107 13.83 0.51 10.35
C GLU A 107 14.56 1.73 9.74
N LEU A 108 13.89 2.55 8.94
CA LEU A 108 14.40 3.83 8.45
C LEU A 108 14.52 4.90 9.56
N GLY A 109 14.03 4.59 10.76
CA GLY A 109 14.08 5.49 11.91
C GLY A 109 13.00 6.57 11.88
N ILE A 110 11.88 6.36 11.18
CA ILE A 110 10.72 7.27 11.22
C ILE A 110 10.17 7.31 12.67
N GLY A 111 9.85 8.52 13.15
CA GLY A 111 9.40 8.77 14.51
C GLY A 111 8.07 8.10 14.81
N ASP A 112 6.98 8.77 14.49
CA ASP A 112 5.63 8.22 14.64
C ASP A 112 5.11 7.68 13.31
N ILE A 113 4.45 6.53 13.36
CA ILE A 113 3.82 5.91 12.19
C ILE A 113 2.36 5.62 12.55
N VAL A 114 1.45 6.11 11.72
CA VAL A 114 0.00 5.88 11.84
C VAL A 114 -0.45 5.05 10.66
N GLY A 115 -1.03 3.88 10.93
CA GLY A 115 -1.59 3.00 9.92
C GLY A 115 -3.04 3.36 9.59
N VAL A 116 -3.39 3.30 8.32
CA VAL A 116 -4.77 3.43 7.86
C VAL A 116 -5.06 2.35 6.82
N ASP A 117 -6.20 1.68 6.97
CA ASP A 117 -6.72 0.72 6.00
C ASP A 117 -8.25 0.81 5.97
N LEU A 118 -8.87 0.29 4.92
CA LEU A 118 -10.33 0.16 4.85
C LEU A 118 -10.83 -0.98 5.76
N LEU A 119 -10.02 -2.03 5.92
CA LEU A 119 -10.43 -3.30 6.52
C LEU A 119 -10.08 -3.35 8.02
N PRO A 120 -11.05 -3.60 8.90
CA PRO A 120 -10.76 -3.91 10.31
C PRO A 120 -9.84 -5.14 10.48
N GLU A 121 -9.93 -6.12 9.58
CA GLU A 121 -9.07 -7.31 9.57
C GLU A 121 -7.60 -6.97 9.34
N ALA A 122 -7.30 -5.94 8.54
CA ALA A 122 -5.94 -5.43 8.34
C ALA A 122 -5.38 -4.86 9.65
N ARG A 123 -6.16 -4.03 10.37
CA ARG A 123 -5.78 -3.50 11.69
C ARG A 123 -5.52 -4.63 12.68
N ASP A 124 -6.43 -5.60 12.75
CA ASP A 124 -6.32 -6.73 13.70
C ASP A 124 -5.10 -7.59 13.35
N ALA A 125 -4.79 -7.78 12.06
CA ALA A 125 -3.58 -8.43 11.58
C ALA A 125 -2.32 -7.64 11.98
N ALA A 126 -2.29 -6.31 11.77
CA ALA A 126 -1.16 -5.46 12.16
C ALA A 126 -0.89 -5.54 13.67
N HIS A 127 -1.92 -5.48 14.51
CA HIS A 127 -1.77 -5.62 15.96
C HIS A 127 -1.30 -7.01 16.38
N ARG A 128 -1.73 -8.07 15.65
CA ARG A 128 -1.31 -9.45 15.91
C ARG A 128 0.13 -9.71 15.48
N ASP A 129 0.48 -9.30 14.27
CA ASP A 129 1.73 -9.67 13.61
C ASP A 129 2.87 -8.71 14.00
N ARG A 130 2.54 -7.42 14.26
CA ARG A 130 3.49 -6.33 14.59
C ARG A 130 3.00 -5.49 15.78
N PRO A 131 2.88 -6.09 16.97
CA PRO A 131 2.34 -5.39 18.14
C PRO A 131 3.22 -4.18 18.52
N GLY A 132 2.57 -3.02 18.68
CA GLY A 132 3.24 -1.77 19.08
C GLY A 132 4.03 -1.08 17.96
N LEU A 133 3.84 -1.49 16.70
CA LEU A 133 4.47 -0.85 15.54
C LEU A 133 3.92 0.56 15.31
N TYR A 134 2.60 0.68 15.22
CA TYR A 134 1.92 1.94 14.95
C TYR A 134 1.61 2.70 16.24
N ALA A 135 1.76 4.02 16.20
CA ALA A 135 1.28 4.91 17.25
C ALA A 135 -0.25 4.83 17.36
N ASP A 136 -0.92 4.74 16.21
CA ASP A 136 -2.35 4.44 16.11
C ASP A 136 -2.65 3.72 14.78
N TYR A 137 -3.79 3.03 14.69
CA TYR A 137 -4.23 2.36 13.48
C TYR A 137 -5.73 2.53 13.28
N PHE A 138 -6.13 3.16 12.16
CA PHE A 138 -7.51 3.47 11.85
C PHE A 138 -8.04 2.57 10.72
N ALA A 139 -9.20 1.94 10.95
CA ALA A 139 -9.95 1.26 9.89
C ALA A 139 -11.05 2.20 9.40
N LEU A 140 -10.81 2.92 8.27
CA LEU A 140 -11.66 4.03 7.79
C LEU A 140 -11.84 4.01 6.27
N ASP A 141 -13.05 4.35 5.82
CA ASP A 141 -13.34 4.61 4.41
C ASP A 141 -13.05 6.08 4.07
N PHE A 142 -11.94 6.32 3.38
CA PHE A 142 -11.53 7.66 2.97
C PHE A 142 -12.38 8.28 1.86
N THR A 143 -13.24 7.51 1.20
CA THR A 143 -14.23 8.08 0.28
C THR A 143 -15.39 8.76 1.00
N GLN A 144 -15.58 8.44 2.30
CA GLN A 144 -16.66 8.92 3.15
C GLN A 144 -16.14 9.45 4.49
N LEU A 145 -14.91 9.96 4.54
CA LEU A 145 -14.22 10.39 5.76
C LEU A 145 -15.05 11.46 6.52
N GLN A 146 -15.43 11.15 7.75
CA GLN A 146 -16.22 12.04 8.59
C GLN A 146 -15.35 13.16 9.20
N ARG A 147 -15.98 14.29 9.55
CA ARG A 147 -15.28 15.45 10.12
C ARG A 147 -14.52 15.15 11.43
N ASN A 148 -15.06 14.28 12.27
CA ASN A 148 -14.41 13.85 13.50
C ASN A 148 -13.19 12.95 13.21
N GLU A 149 -13.31 12.02 12.26
CA GLU A 149 -12.21 11.12 11.85
C GLU A 149 -11.06 11.92 11.24
N ARG A 150 -11.37 12.85 10.32
CA ARG A 150 -10.38 13.77 9.76
C ARG A 150 -9.65 14.56 10.85
N ARG A 151 -10.41 15.14 11.81
CA ARG A 151 -9.83 15.88 12.94
C ARG A 151 -8.92 15.01 13.79
N ASP A 152 -9.28 13.75 13.98
CA ASP A 152 -8.50 12.81 14.78
C ASP A 152 -7.20 12.42 14.07
N LEU A 153 -7.22 12.27 12.74
CA LEU A 153 -6.03 12.07 11.91
C LEU A 153 -5.14 13.33 11.85
N MET A 154 -5.72 14.53 11.70
CA MET A 154 -4.95 15.78 11.62
C MET A 154 -4.17 16.13 12.90
N ARG A 155 -4.38 15.42 14.01
CA ARG A 155 -3.59 15.60 15.24
C ARG A 155 -2.16 15.12 15.13
N TYR A 156 -1.86 14.32 14.10
CA TYR A 156 -0.53 13.73 13.90
C TYR A 156 0.43 14.62 13.11
N ASP A 157 -0.06 15.69 12.47
CA ASP A 157 0.77 16.60 11.65
C ASP A 157 1.72 15.82 10.71
N PHE A 158 1.14 15.02 9.79
CA PHE A 158 1.90 14.13 8.92
C PHE A 158 2.89 14.85 8.00
N ASP A 159 4.14 14.39 7.97
CA ASP A 159 5.22 14.85 7.10
C ASP A 159 5.40 13.97 5.87
N LEU A 160 4.91 12.74 5.95
CA LEU A 160 5.14 11.67 4.98
C LEU A 160 3.88 10.83 4.79
N MET A 161 3.57 10.44 3.55
CA MET A 161 2.63 9.36 3.24
C MET A 161 3.32 8.25 2.45
N THR A 162 3.09 7.00 2.84
CA THR A 162 3.34 5.82 2.02
C THR A 162 2.02 5.24 1.54
N CYS A 163 1.99 4.74 0.29
CA CYS A 163 0.87 3.98 -0.27
C CYS A 163 1.44 2.89 -1.19
N VAL A 164 1.62 1.69 -0.66
CA VAL A 164 2.39 0.63 -1.30
C VAL A 164 1.55 -0.61 -1.56
N ALA A 165 1.61 -1.13 -2.80
CA ALA A 165 0.86 -2.29 -3.28
C ALA A 165 -0.67 -2.16 -3.11
N ALA A 166 -1.18 -0.92 -3.15
CA ALA A 166 -2.57 -0.61 -2.86
C ALA A 166 -3.27 0.25 -3.93
N LEU A 167 -2.51 0.86 -4.87
CA LEU A 167 -3.08 1.68 -5.95
C LEU A 167 -3.40 0.84 -7.18
N GLY A 168 -4.58 1.05 -7.72
CA GLY A 168 -5.08 0.33 -8.89
C GLY A 168 -6.12 -0.74 -8.51
N PHE A 169 -6.64 -1.45 -9.50
CA PHE A 169 -7.66 -2.50 -9.36
C PHE A 169 -8.92 -2.15 -8.57
N GLY A 170 -9.11 -0.87 -8.19
CA GLY A 170 -10.26 -0.40 -7.41
C GLY A 170 -10.11 -0.55 -5.89
N ASP A 171 -8.96 -1.03 -5.40
CA ASP A 171 -8.73 -1.21 -3.96
C ASP A 171 -8.70 0.15 -3.23
N ILE A 172 -7.95 1.12 -3.78
CA ILE A 172 -7.98 2.52 -3.33
C ILE A 172 -8.44 3.41 -4.48
N PRO A 173 -9.63 4.07 -4.37
CA PRO A 173 -10.07 5.01 -5.39
C PRO A 173 -9.25 6.31 -5.38
N PRO A 174 -9.19 7.08 -6.50
CA PRO A 174 -8.49 8.38 -6.56
C PRO A 174 -8.94 9.37 -5.50
N LEU A 175 -10.24 9.38 -5.12
CA LEU A 175 -10.75 10.24 -4.05
C LEU A 175 -10.14 9.89 -2.69
N ALA A 176 -10.07 8.61 -2.35
CA ALA A 176 -9.46 8.17 -1.08
C ALA A 176 -7.97 8.53 -1.01
N PHE A 177 -7.24 8.34 -2.13
CA PHE A 177 -5.85 8.77 -2.24
C PHE A 177 -5.71 10.29 -2.06
N GLY A 178 -6.55 11.10 -2.73
CA GLY A 178 -6.53 12.55 -2.60
C GLY A 178 -6.82 13.06 -1.18
N GLU A 179 -7.77 12.42 -0.49
CA GLU A 179 -8.08 12.70 0.91
C GLU A 179 -6.91 12.40 1.85
N ALA A 180 -6.22 11.26 1.65
CA ALA A 180 -5.05 10.88 2.43
C ALA A 180 -3.85 11.79 2.11
N PHE A 181 -3.62 12.08 0.82
CA PHE A 181 -2.59 13.00 0.36
C PHE A 181 -2.72 14.39 1.03
N ASN A 182 -3.95 14.90 1.15
CA ASN A 182 -4.21 16.21 1.74
C ASN A 182 -4.06 16.26 3.28
N LEU A 183 -3.88 15.11 3.96
CA LEU A 183 -3.52 15.09 5.39
C LEU A 183 -2.02 15.37 5.61
N VAL A 184 -1.20 15.18 4.59
CA VAL A 184 0.25 15.44 4.70
C VAL A 184 0.51 16.92 4.58
N GLY A 185 1.36 17.46 5.44
CA GLY A 185 1.80 18.86 5.42
C GLY A 185 2.54 19.24 4.13
N SER A 186 2.69 20.54 3.89
CA SER A 186 3.45 21.08 2.76
C SER A 186 4.57 21.97 3.28
N PRO A 187 5.85 21.68 2.92
CA PRO A 187 6.31 20.61 2.04
C PRO A 187 6.32 19.24 2.74
N GLY A 188 5.78 18.19 2.09
CA GLY A 188 5.74 16.81 2.60
C GLY A 188 6.40 15.80 1.67
N TRP A 189 6.50 14.54 2.12
CA TRP A 189 6.99 13.43 1.33
C TRP A 189 5.86 12.49 0.95
N ILE A 190 5.87 12.01 -0.29
CA ILE A 190 4.92 11.02 -0.79
C ILE A 190 5.71 9.90 -1.45
N ALA A 191 5.50 8.67 -0.98
CA ALA A 191 6.11 7.48 -1.56
C ALA A 191 5.03 6.45 -1.87
N PHE A 192 4.95 6.02 -3.13
CA PHE A 192 3.94 5.06 -3.57
C PHE A 192 4.46 4.20 -4.72
N ASN A 193 3.77 3.12 -5.00
CA ASN A 193 3.97 2.40 -6.25
C ASN A 193 2.65 2.25 -7.01
N ILE A 194 2.78 2.09 -8.33
CA ILE A 194 1.64 1.91 -9.21
C ILE A 194 2.06 1.08 -10.40
N ARG A 195 1.20 0.20 -10.88
CA ARG A 195 1.47 -0.64 -12.03
C ARG A 195 1.76 0.20 -13.28
N ASP A 196 2.74 -0.23 -14.08
CA ASP A 196 3.17 0.45 -15.31
C ASP A 196 2.01 0.68 -16.29
N ARG A 197 1.11 -0.30 -16.46
CA ARG A 197 -0.06 -0.20 -17.36
C ARG A 197 -1.00 0.96 -17.00
N PHE A 198 -1.03 1.42 -15.74
CA PHE A 198 -1.83 2.59 -15.34
C PHE A 198 -1.26 3.92 -15.84
N PHE A 199 -0.08 3.90 -16.47
CA PHE A 199 0.46 5.01 -17.27
C PHE A 199 0.22 4.86 -18.78
N GLU A 200 -0.44 3.78 -19.23
CA GLU A 200 -0.81 3.56 -20.62
C GLU A 200 -2.05 4.38 -21.03
N ALA A 201 -2.29 4.49 -22.37
CA ALA A 201 -3.35 5.33 -22.90
C ALA A 201 -4.77 4.91 -22.47
N ASN A 202 -4.97 3.64 -22.11
CA ASN A 202 -6.26 3.03 -21.80
C ASN A 202 -6.52 2.87 -20.27
N ASP A 203 -5.78 3.59 -19.40
CA ASP A 203 -6.02 3.54 -17.97
C ASP A 203 -7.44 3.97 -17.61
N GLN A 204 -8.19 3.07 -16.98
CA GLN A 204 -9.55 3.30 -16.45
C GLN A 204 -9.57 3.54 -14.94
N SER A 205 -8.43 3.43 -14.26
CA SER A 205 -8.33 3.67 -12.80
C SER A 205 -8.43 5.15 -12.44
N GLY A 206 -8.18 6.04 -13.43
CA GLY A 206 -8.13 7.48 -13.25
C GLY A 206 -6.82 8.01 -12.64
N PHE A 207 -5.97 7.13 -12.11
CA PHE A 207 -4.72 7.54 -11.46
C PHE A 207 -3.75 8.21 -12.41
N LYS A 208 -3.63 7.76 -13.67
CA LYS A 208 -2.78 8.40 -14.67
C LYS A 208 -3.12 9.89 -14.83
N GLY A 209 -4.40 10.19 -15.03
CA GLY A 209 -4.89 11.56 -15.22
C GLY A 209 -4.62 12.42 -13.99
N LEU A 210 -4.93 11.90 -12.81
CA LEU A 210 -4.76 12.60 -11.54
C LEU A 210 -3.28 12.88 -11.25
N ILE A 211 -2.43 11.85 -11.25
CA ILE A 211 -0.99 11.98 -10.92
C ILE A 211 -0.28 12.87 -11.94
N ALA A 212 -0.55 12.68 -13.25
CA ALA A 212 0.04 13.54 -14.28
C ALA A 212 -0.38 15.02 -14.13
N ARG A 213 -1.64 15.27 -13.71
CA ARG A 213 -2.11 16.61 -13.43
C ARG A 213 -1.44 17.21 -12.20
N MET A 214 -1.25 16.43 -11.12
CA MET A 214 -0.55 16.87 -9.91
C MET A 214 0.89 17.27 -10.21
N PHE A 215 1.62 16.51 -11.03
CA PHE A 215 2.98 16.88 -11.47
C PHE A 215 2.98 18.14 -12.34
N ARG A 216 2.07 18.24 -13.32
CA ARG A 216 2.01 19.38 -14.24
C ARG A 216 1.69 20.69 -13.53
N GLU A 217 0.79 20.66 -12.55
CA GLU A 217 0.37 21.84 -11.79
C GLU A 217 1.32 22.14 -10.61
N GLY A 218 2.40 21.35 -10.41
CA GLY A 218 3.40 21.59 -9.37
C GLY A 218 2.93 21.23 -7.95
N ILE A 219 1.81 20.53 -7.80
CA ILE A 219 1.34 20.00 -6.50
C ILE A 219 2.30 18.92 -6.01
N LEU A 220 2.80 18.10 -6.94
CA LEU A 220 3.75 17.05 -6.69
C LEU A 220 5.04 17.28 -7.53
N GLU A 221 6.20 17.19 -6.91
CA GLU A 221 7.52 17.22 -7.56
C GLU A 221 8.17 15.84 -7.46
N GLU A 222 8.36 15.15 -8.60
CA GLU A 222 9.06 13.86 -8.62
C GLU A 222 10.51 14.06 -8.18
N ARG A 223 10.92 13.28 -7.18
CA ARG A 223 12.31 13.24 -6.71
C ARG A 223 13.06 12.09 -7.37
N THR A 224 12.43 10.92 -7.39
CA THR A 224 12.98 9.74 -8.03
C THR A 224 11.86 8.77 -8.40
N ARG A 225 12.10 7.97 -9.44
CA ARG A 225 11.22 6.90 -9.88
C ARG A 225 12.05 5.74 -10.38
N ASP A 226 11.60 4.52 -10.05
CA ASP A 226 12.23 3.28 -10.49
C ASP A 226 11.18 2.30 -11.03
N LEU A 227 11.50 1.59 -12.12
CA LEU A 227 10.70 0.51 -12.68
C LEU A 227 11.25 -0.81 -12.18
N TYR A 228 10.40 -1.63 -11.56
CA TYR A 228 10.82 -2.88 -10.94
C TYR A 228 9.72 -3.95 -11.02
N THR A 229 10.10 -5.21 -10.86
CA THR A 229 9.15 -6.30 -10.70
C THR A 229 8.52 -6.24 -9.31
N HIS A 230 7.24 -5.89 -9.24
CA HIS A 230 6.45 -5.84 -8.01
C HIS A 230 6.31 -7.22 -7.37
N ARG A 231 5.88 -8.18 -8.16
CA ARG A 231 5.74 -9.61 -7.84
C ARG A 231 5.57 -10.44 -9.11
N VAL A 232 5.62 -11.74 -8.98
CA VAL A 232 5.15 -12.61 -10.06
C VAL A 232 3.63 -12.83 -9.95
N SER A 233 2.96 -13.03 -11.08
CA SER A 233 1.57 -13.50 -11.10
C SER A 233 1.53 -14.99 -10.72
N VAL A 234 0.33 -15.52 -10.40
CA VAL A 234 0.21 -16.97 -10.18
C VAL A 234 0.59 -17.79 -11.42
N ALA A 235 0.54 -17.20 -12.61
CA ALA A 235 1.01 -17.79 -13.87
C ALA A 235 2.54 -17.76 -14.01
N GLY A 236 3.25 -16.98 -13.17
CA GLY A 236 4.69 -16.82 -13.20
C GLY A 236 5.15 -15.70 -14.12
N GLU A 237 4.29 -14.74 -14.45
CA GLU A 237 4.62 -13.55 -15.23
C GLU A 237 5.06 -12.42 -14.32
N ASP A 238 6.11 -11.68 -14.70
CA ASP A 238 6.55 -10.49 -13.99
C ASP A 238 5.51 -9.37 -14.08
N LEU A 239 5.12 -8.82 -12.95
CA LEU A 239 4.23 -7.66 -12.87
C LEU A 239 5.06 -6.42 -12.57
N GLU A 240 5.24 -5.57 -13.57
CA GLU A 240 6.07 -4.37 -13.46
C GLU A 240 5.30 -3.18 -12.87
N TYR A 241 5.96 -2.48 -11.95
CA TYR A 241 5.44 -1.31 -11.27
C TYR A 241 6.49 -0.19 -11.22
N PHE A 242 6.02 1.05 -11.20
CA PHE A 242 6.85 2.19 -10.84
C PHE A 242 6.76 2.42 -9.33
N ALA A 243 7.93 2.44 -8.66
CA ALA A 243 8.09 3.05 -7.35
C ALA A 243 8.39 4.53 -7.53
N VAL A 244 7.69 5.40 -6.83
CA VAL A 244 7.81 6.85 -6.96
C VAL A 244 8.01 7.47 -5.58
N VAL A 245 9.01 8.35 -5.46
CA VAL A 245 9.16 9.25 -4.32
C VAL A 245 9.08 10.68 -4.81
N ALA A 246 8.24 11.47 -4.19
CA ALA A 246 7.95 12.84 -4.59
C ALA A 246 7.84 13.78 -3.39
N LYS A 247 7.97 15.08 -3.66
CA LYS A 247 7.64 16.15 -2.72
C LYS A 247 6.25 16.70 -3.00
N LYS A 248 5.45 16.79 -1.95
CA LYS A 248 4.18 17.53 -1.94
C LYS A 248 4.48 18.99 -1.68
N HIS A 249 3.88 19.88 -2.48
CA HIS A 249 4.00 21.33 -2.33
C HIS A 249 2.66 22.02 -2.02
N ASP A 250 1.54 21.39 -2.39
CA ASP A 250 0.20 21.93 -2.14
C ASP A 250 -0.82 20.78 -2.04
N ASP A 251 -2.04 21.08 -1.60
CA ASP A 251 -3.14 20.13 -1.59
C ASP A 251 -3.69 19.88 -2.99
N VAL A 252 -4.08 18.64 -3.26
CA VAL A 252 -4.79 18.31 -4.50
C VAL A 252 -6.25 18.72 -4.36
N PRO A 253 -6.83 19.46 -5.34
CA PRO A 253 -8.26 19.72 -5.37
C PRO A 253 -9.04 18.41 -5.46
N LEU A 254 -9.89 18.12 -4.47
CA LEU A 254 -10.61 16.85 -4.39
C LEU A 254 -11.59 16.65 -5.56
N ASP A 255 -11.98 17.72 -6.24
CA ASP A 255 -12.79 17.60 -7.46
C ASP A 255 -12.03 16.87 -8.57
N TRP A 256 -10.70 17.09 -8.70
CA TRP A 256 -9.88 16.33 -9.65
C TRP A 256 -9.87 14.83 -9.34
N ALA A 257 -9.79 14.48 -8.05
CA ALA A 257 -9.82 13.09 -7.62
C ALA A 257 -11.19 12.44 -7.85
N ARG A 258 -12.29 13.20 -7.68
CA ARG A 258 -13.65 12.72 -8.02
C ARG A 258 -13.85 12.54 -9.51
N GLU A 259 -13.39 13.50 -10.33
CA GLU A 259 -13.44 13.41 -11.79
C GLU A 259 -12.65 12.21 -12.32
N ALA A 260 -11.50 11.93 -11.69
CA ALA A 260 -10.64 10.81 -12.07
C ALA A 260 -11.26 9.44 -11.76
N GLY A 261 -12.08 9.32 -10.73
CA GLY A 261 -12.76 8.09 -10.32
C GLY A 261 -14.17 7.91 -10.90
N ALA A 262 -14.65 8.81 -11.76
CA ALA A 262 -15.97 8.76 -12.40
C ALA A 262 -15.91 8.03 -13.74
#